data_f29900dff6a36ebcd01bd672a6432e20
#
_entry.id   f29900dff6a36ebcd01bd672a6432e20
#
_cell.length_a   1.000
_cell.length_b   1.000
_cell.length_c   1.000
_cell.angle_alpha   90.00
_cell.angle_beta   90.00
_cell.angle_gamma   90.00
#
_symmetry.space_group_name_H-M   'P 1'
#
loop_
_entity.id
_entity.type
_entity.pdbx_description
1 polymer ?
#
loop_
_entity_poly.entity_id
_entity_poly.type
_entity_poly.pdbx_seq_one_letter_code
_entity_poly.pdbx_strand_id
1 'polypeptide(L)'
;TNYSAFKVGAQSADITYILPTADGSSGQALVTNGSGTLSFATAGAITSYTNSTNNRVVTSVDSSTVNSEANLTFDGSTLAVTGAVTVSTNLDVDGTANLDAVDIDGAVQLDATLTVGANDQGYDVILYGDTASANMTWDTSADDLIFNGAAGLIVPDGQFTLGSTAVTSTAAELNLLD
;
A
#
# COMPACT_ATOMS: atom_id res chain seq x y z
N THR A 1 37.01 51.19 -17.43
CA THR A 1 37.28 50.31 -16.29
C THR A 1 35.94 49.75 -15.83
N ASN A 2 35.76 48.42 -15.81
CA ASN A 2 34.57 47.77 -15.32
C ASN A 2 34.75 47.45 -13.83
N TYR A 3 33.77 47.76 -13.00
CA TYR A 3 33.78 47.44 -11.58
C TYR A 3 32.40 46.96 -11.13
N SER A 4 32.37 46.12 -10.08
CA SER A 4 31.15 45.74 -9.36
C SER A 4 31.13 46.45 -8.01
N ALA A 5 29.95 46.94 -7.60
CA ALA A 5 29.80 47.70 -6.36
C ALA A 5 28.56 47.21 -5.58
N PHE A 6 28.64 47.30 -4.27
CA PHE A 6 27.49 47.15 -3.37
C PHE A 6 26.93 48.54 -3.10
N LYS A 7 25.59 48.72 -3.28
CA LYS A 7 24.89 49.96 -2.95
C LYS A 7 23.92 49.71 -1.82
N VAL A 8 23.99 50.51 -0.78
CA VAL A 8 23.01 50.49 0.32
C VAL A 8 21.75 51.28 -0.04
N GLY A 9 20.58 50.83 0.42
CA GLY A 9 19.35 51.62 0.37
C GLY A 9 19.31 52.69 1.48
N ALA A 10 18.13 53.31 1.69
CA ALA A 10 17.92 54.22 2.80
C ALA A 10 17.98 53.43 4.13
N GLN A 11 18.81 53.85 5.05
CA GLN A 11 19.00 53.24 6.36
C GLN A 11 18.60 54.22 7.45
N SER A 12 18.02 53.71 8.56
CA SER A 12 17.65 54.52 9.74
C SER A 12 18.77 54.55 10.80
N ALA A 13 19.80 53.69 10.65
CA ALA A 13 20.96 53.59 11.50
C ALA A 13 22.14 53.00 10.74
N ASP A 14 23.36 53.15 11.22
CA ASP A 14 24.55 52.53 10.67
C ASP A 14 24.49 51.02 10.87
N ILE A 15 24.74 50.27 9.79
CA ILE A 15 24.88 48.84 9.80
C ILE A 15 26.32 48.48 9.46
N THR A 16 27.01 47.81 10.38
CA THR A 16 28.38 47.36 10.15
C THR A 16 28.36 45.86 9.83
N TYR A 17 28.94 45.46 8.71
CA TYR A 17 29.18 44.09 8.37
C TYR A 17 30.66 43.73 8.52
N ILE A 18 30.91 42.63 9.25
CA ILE A 18 32.23 42.03 9.32
C ILE A 18 32.35 41.03 8.16
N LEU A 19 33.23 41.32 7.24
CA LEU A 19 33.44 40.46 6.07
C LEU A 19 34.28 39.23 6.42
N PRO A 20 34.12 38.13 5.67
CA PRO A 20 35.02 36.98 5.79
C PRO A 20 36.48 37.38 5.54
N THR A 21 37.43 36.76 6.25
CA THR A 21 38.83 37.01 6.10
C THR A 21 39.50 36.30 4.92
N ALA A 22 38.76 35.38 4.28
CA ALA A 22 39.20 34.61 3.11
C ALA A 22 38.05 34.50 2.11
N ASP A 23 38.38 34.17 0.88
CA ASP A 23 37.44 33.86 -0.17
C ASP A 23 36.68 32.55 0.10
N GLY A 24 35.46 32.44 -0.44
CA GLY A 24 34.66 31.20 -0.37
C GLY A 24 35.05 30.17 -1.43
N SER A 25 34.56 28.98 -1.28
CA SER A 25 34.64 27.93 -2.28
C SER A 25 33.52 28.02 -3.31
N SER A 26 33.71 27.40 -4.48
CA SER A 26 32.66 27.35 -5.51
C SER A 26 31.36 26.75 -4.97
N GLY A 27 30.24 27.42 -5.23
CA GLY A 27 28.90 27.01 -4.78
C GLY A 27 28.51 27.52 -3.39
N GLN A 28 29.37 28.28 -2.72
CA GLN A 28 29.01 28.95 -1.47
C GLN A 28 28.34 30.30 -1.70
N ALA A 29 27.42 30.65 -0.83
CA ALA A 29 26.81 31.97 -0.75
C ALA A 29 27.38 32.76 0.44
N LEU A 30 27.42 34.08 0.31
CA LEU A 30 27.70 34.98 1.44
C LEU A 30 26.44 35.07 2.30
N VAL A 31 26.50 34.57 3.51
CA VAL A 31 25.39 34.52 4.46
C VAL A 31 25.68 35.36 5.69
N THR A 32 24.63 35.76 6.42
CA THR A 32 24.74 36.51 7.68
C THR A 32 24.34 35.65 8.86
N ASN A 33 24.97 35.87 10.01
CA ASN A 33 24.59 35.27 11.28
C ASN A 33 23.44 36.02 11.99
N GLY A 34 22.86 37.06 11.36
CA GLY A 34 21.83 37.93 11.94
C GLY A 34 22.36 39.03 12.89
N SER A 35 23.68 39.08 13.15
CA SER A 35 24.33 40.06 14.04
C SER A 35 25.48 40.82 13.31
N GLY A 36 25.41 40.88 12.01
CA GLY A 36 26.36 41.68 11.18
C GLY A 36 27.60 40.92 10.74
N THR A 37 27.91 39.73 11.21
CA THR A 37 29.02 38.91 10.68
C THR A 37 28.60 38.17 9.45
N LEU A 38 29.37 38.32 8.37
CA LEU A 38 29.20 37.59 7.13
C LEU A 38 30.19 36.43 7.02
N SER A 39 29.73 35.32 6.46
CA SER A 39 30.55 34.13 6.20
C SER A 39 30.11 33.47 4.89
N PHE A 40 30.97 32.65 4.30
CA PHE A 40 30.58 31.80 3.18
C PHE A 40 29.99 30.47 3.70
N ALA A 41 28.80 30.12 3.24
CA ALA A 41 28.13 28.87 3.54
C ALA A 41 27.52 28.25 2.29
N THR A 42 27.30 26.95 2.30
CA THR A 42 26.59 26.28 1.23
C THR A 42 25.18 26.84 1.12
N ALA A 43 24.84 27.33 -0.09
CA ALA A 43 23.50 27.82 -0.37
C ALA A 43 22.54 26.66 -0.60
N GLY A 44 21.43 26.62 0.14
CA GLY A 44 20.39 25.61 -0.03
C GLY A 44 19.17 25.88 0.86
N ALA A 45 17.99 25.55 0.36
CA ALA A 45 16.76 25.66 1.15
C ALA A 45 16.69 24.56 2.23
N ILE A 46 17.31 23.39 1.95
CA ILE A 46 17.43 22.29 2.93
C ILE A 46 18.79 22.41 3.62
N THR A 47 18.77 22.74 4.89
CA THR A 47 19.96 22.95 5.72
C THR A 47 20.37 21.71 6.50
N SER A 48 19.47 20.74 6.63
CA SER A 48 19.74 19.49 7.31
C SER A 48 19.12 18.30 6.55
N TYR A 49 19.93 17.29 6.30
CA TYR A 49 19.54 16.01 5.73
C TYR A 49 20.02 14.89 6.65
N THR A 50 19.10 14.25 7.36
CA THR A 50 19.38 13.22 8.33
C THR A 50 19.21 11.83 7.73
N ASN A 51 19.89 10.82 8.31
CA ASN A 51 19.82 9.41 7.89
C ASN A 51 20.10 9.17 6.39
N SER A 52 20.96 9.96 5.77
CA SER A 52 21.26 9.93 4.32
C SER A 52 21.93 8.61 3.90
N THR A 53 21.12 7.60 3.69
CA THR A 53 21.52 6.30 3.13
C THR A 53 20.86 6.14 1.77
N ASN A 54 21.54 5.44 0.85
CA ASN A 54 21.04 5.22 -0.50
C ASN A 54 19.64 4.56 -0.53
N ASN A 55 18.86 4.86 -1.54
CA ASN A 55 17.53 4.31 -1.83
C ASN A 55 16.43 4.63 -0.80
N ARG A 56 16.66 5.48 0.18
CA ARG A 56 15.63 5.89 1.12
C ARG A 56 14.73 6.98 0.53
N VAL A 57 13.43 6.89 0.78
CA VAL A 57 12.49 7.96 0.48
C VAL A 57 12.68 9.08 1.51
N VAL A 58 12.69 10.31 1.02
CA VAL A 58 12.90 11.49 1.85
C VAL A 58 11.58 12.11 2.21
N THR A 59 11.38 12.38 3.50
CA THR A 59 10.21 13.08 4.03
C THR A 59 10.62 14.42 4.66
N SER A 60 9.70 15.36 4.71
CA SER A 60 9.92 16.64 5.36
C SER A 60 9.73 16.51 6.87
N VAL A 61 10.67 17.02 7.64
CA VAL A 61 10.56 17.18 9.11
C VAL A 61 10.03 18.58 9.42
N ASP A 62 10.60 19.61 8.78
CA ASP A 62 10.20 21.01 8.89
C ASP A 62 10.52 21.77 7.57
N SER A 63 10.48 23.09 7.61
CA SER A 63 10.75 23.93 6.41
C SER A 63 12.21 23.87 5.91
N SER A 64 13.14 23.32 6.67
CA SER A 64 14.58 23.33 6.37
C SER A 64 15.26 21.99 6.59
N THR A 65 14.54 21.00 7.15
CA THR A 65 15.07 19.70 7.51
C THR A 65 14.31 18.60 6.79
N VAL A 66 15.03 17.67 6.20
CA VAL A 66 14.48 16.43 5.63
C VAL A 66 15.10 15.22 6.29
N ASN A 67 14.37 14.13 6.31
CA ASN A 67 14.81 12.82 6.82
C ASN A 67 14.69 11.76 5.74
N SER A 68 15.64 10.87 5.67
CA SER A 68 15.54 9.65 4.86
C SER A 68 14.96 8.52 5.67
N GLU A 69 13.84 8.00 5.22
CA GLU A 69 13.10 6.96 5.93
C GLU A 69 13.80 5.60 5.82
N ALA A 70 14.14 5.01 6.98
CA ALA A 70 14.81 3.71 7.01
C ALA A 70 13.92 2.57 6.51
N ASN A 71 12.61 2.68 6.76
CA ASN A 71 11.61 1.66 6.49
C ASN A 71 10.81 1.92 5.20
N LEU A 72 11.18 2.96 4.44
CA LEU A 72 10.56 3.30 3.16
C LEU A 72 11.66 3.57 2.14
N THR A 73 11.85 2.64 1.21
CA THR A 73 12.95 2.69 0.25
C THR A 73 12.46 2.50 -1.18
N PHE A 74 13.17 3.11 -2.15
CA PHE A 74 12.92 2.93 -3.58
C PHE A 74 14.25 2.79 -4.31
N ASP A 75 14.49 1.65 -4.96
CA ASP A 75 15.76 1.35 -5.65
C ASP A 75 15.76 1.65 -7.15
N GLY A 76 14.69 2.29 -7.65
CA GLY A 76 14.48 2.58 -9.06
C GLY A 76 13.46 1.65 -9.72
N SER A 77 13.11 0.53 -9.12
CA SER A 77 12.09 -0.42 -9.59
C SER A 77 11.12 -0.84 -8.49
N THR A 78 11.60 -1.06 -7.28
CA THR A 78 10.82 -1.58 -6.15
C THR A 78 10.67 -0.52 -5.05
N LEU A 79 9.43 -0.23 -4.67
CA LEU A 79 9.11 0.51 -3.44
C LEU A 79 8.92 -0.51 -2.31
N ALA A 80 9.83 -0.50 -1.34
CA ALA A 80 9.75 -1.39 -0.19
C ALA A 80 9.34 -0.62 1.07
N VAL A 81 8.34 -1.14 1.78
CA VAL A 81 7.85 -0.62 3.06
C VAL A 81 8.03 -1.70 4.11
N THR A 82 8.84 -1.43 5.13
CA THR A 82 8.99 -2.30 6.30
C THR A 82 8.08 -1.79 7.41
N GLY A 83 6.87 -2.34 7.49
CA GLY A 83 5.84 -1.92 8.42
C GLY A 83 4.44 -1.98 7.81
N ALA A 84 3.47 -1.38 8.49
CA ALA A 84 2.09 -1.31 8.01
C ALA A 84 1.92 -0.21 6.96
N VAL A 85 1.08 -0.48 5.96
CA VAL A 85 0.59 0.50 4.99
C VAL A 85 -0.91 0.71 5.24
N THR A 86 -1.32 1.95 5.50
CA THR A 86 -2.73 2.31 5.61
C THR A 86 -3.15 3.08 4.37
N VAL A 87 -4.14 2.55 3.65
CA VAL A 87 -4.79 3.21 2.51
C VAL A 87 -6.20 3.57 2.93
N SER A 88 -6.49 4.87 3.10
CA SER A 88 -7.76 5.35 3.65
C SER A 88 -8.90 5.43 2.64
N THR A 89 -8.63 5.22 1.36
CA THR A 89 -9.63 5.22 0.29
C THR A 89 -9.53 3.94 -0.54
N ASN A 90 -8.98 3.99 -1.72
CA ASN A 90 -8.88 2.86 -2.65
C ASN A 90 -7.41 2.44 -2.82
N LEU A 91 -7.18 1.15 -2.89
CA LEU A 91 -5.94 0.57 -3.43
C LEU A 91 -6.27 0.02 -4.82
N ASP A 92 -5.66 0.59 -5.86
CA ASP A 92 -5.77 0.13 -7.23
C ASP A 92 -4.47 -0.58 -7.62
N VAL A 93 -4.58 -1.82 -8.10
CA VAL A 93 -3.44 -2.66 -8.50
C VAL A 93 -3.69 -3.16 -9.91
N ASP A 94 -3.04 -2.55 -10.90
CA ASP A 94 -3.14 -2.95 -12.32
C ASP A 94 -2.55 -4.34 -12.62
N GLY A 95 -1.73 -4.87 -11.74
CA GLY A 95 -1.06 -6.16 -11.87
C GLY A 95 -1.59 -7.21 -10.91
N THR A 96 -0.73 -8.13 -10.55
CA THR A 96 -1.03 -9.18 -9.56
C THR A 96 -0.74 -8.68 -8.15
N ALA A 97 -1.74 -8.74 -7.26
CA ALA A 97 -1.53 -8.62 -5.82
C ALA A 97 -1.13 -10.00 -5.25
N ASN A 98 0.09 -10.12 -4.73
CA ASN A 98 0.56 -11.34 -4.08
C ASN A 98 0.48 -11.15 -2.56
N LEU A 99 -0.45 -11.85 -1.91
CA LEU A 99 -0.78 -11.67 -0.50
C LEU A 99 -0.68 -13.03 0.20
N ASP A 100 0.05 -13.10 1.30
CA ASP A 100 0.20 -14.33 2.11
C ASP A 100 -1.07 -14.65 2.91
N ALA A 101 -1.80 -13.64 3.34
CA ALA A 101 -3.10 -13.75 3.99
C ALA A 101 -3.98 -12.56 3.63
N VAL A 102 -5.29 -12.80 3.52
CA VAL A 102 -6.29 -11.77 3.25
C VAL A 102 -7.40 -11.89 4.29
N ASP A 103 -7.67 -10.79 4.99
CA ASP A 103 -8.81 -10.63 5.89
C ASP A 103 -9.65 -9.46 5.38
N ILE A 104 -10.93 -9.68 5.10
CA ILE A 104 -11.84 -8.69 4.52
C ILE A 104 -13.10 -8.60 5.35
N ASP A 105 -13.27 -7.50 6.08
CA ASP A 105 -14.45 -7.24 6.91
C ASP A 105 -15.69 -6.82 6.09
N GLY A 106 -15.53 -6.55 4.79
CA GLY A 106 -16.59 -6.08 3.91
C GLY A 106 -17.03 -7.11 2.88
N ALA A 107 -17.92 -6.68 1.99
CA ALA A 107 -18.35 -7.50 0.85
C ALA A 107 -17.22 -7.64 -0.18
N VAL A 108 -17.14 -8.82 -0.80
CA VAL A 108 -16.23 -9.10 -1.92
C VAL A 108 -17.06 -9.25 -3.20
N GLN A 109 -16.72 -8.49 -4.23
CA GLN A 109 -17.23 -8.66 -5.59
C GLN A 109 -16.09 -9.13 -6.48
N LEU A 110 -16.30 -10.20 -7.23
CA LEU A 110 -15.37 -10.72 -8.22
C LEU A 110 -16.04 -10.67 -9.59
N ASP A 111 -15.51 -9.87 -10.49
CA ASP A 111 -16.05 -9.73 -11.86
C ASP A 111 -15.46 -10.75 -12.83
N ALA A 112 -14.65 -11.70 -12.33
CA ALA A 112 -14.00 -12.77 -13.08
C ALA A 112 -14.06 -14.10 -12.32
N THR A 113 -13.42 -15.13 -12.85
CA THR A 113 -13.38 -16.47 -12.24
C THR A 113 -12.62 -16.48 -10.93
N LEU A 114 -13.21 -17.11 -9.90
CA LEU A 114 -12.50 -17.50 -8.68
C LEU A 114 -11.88 -18.89 -8.88
N THR A 115 -10.56 -19.01 -8.80
CA THR A 115 -9.86 -20.29 -8.75
C THR A 115 -9.24 -20.47 -7.37
N VAL A 116 -9.55 -21.58 -6.72
CA VAL A 116 -8.98 -21.94 -5.43
C VAL A 116 -8.11 -23.20 -5.61
N GLY A 117 -6.82 -23.06 -5.35
CA GLY A 117 -5.84 -24.13 -5.57
C GLY A 117 -5.36 -24.27 -7.03
N ALA A 118 -4.79 -25.42 -7.33
CA ALA A 118 -4.32 -25.82 -8.65
C ALA A 118 -4.67 -27.29 -8.91
N ASN A 119 -4.44 -27.81 -10.14
CA ASN A 119 -4.59 -29.22 -10.41
C ASN A 119 -3.67 -30.04 -9.50
N ASP A 120 -4.19 -31.09 -8.89
CA ASP A 120 -3.53 -31.96 -7.89
C ASP A 120 -3.18 -31.24 -6.55
N GLN A 121 -3.62 -29.99 -6.35
CA GLN A 121 -3.42 -29.22 -5.12
C GLN A 121 -4.64 -28.34 -4.85
N GLY A 122 -5.67 -28.93 -4.27
CA GLY A 122 -6.88 -28.22 -3.84
C GLY A 122 -6.74 -27.64 -2.42
N TYR A 123 -7.66 -26.73 -2.10
CA TYR A 123 -7.87 -26.22 -0.75
C TYR A 123 -9.35 -26.21 -0.45
N ASP A 124 -9.72 -26.46 0.80
CA ASP A 124 -11.10 -26.42 1.22
C ASP A 124 -11.70 -25.02 1.05
N VAL A 125 -12.96 -24.99 0.62
CA VAL A 125 -13.76 -23.77 0.56
C VAL A 125 -14.95 -23.95 1.48
N ILE A 126 -15.06 -23.12 2.52
CA ILE A 126 -16.10 -23.21 3.52
C ILE A 126 -16.96 -21.95 3.49
N LEU A 127 -18.27 -22.12 3.29
CA LEU A 127 -19.26 -21.04 3.34
C LEU A 127 -20.17 -21.28 4.55
N TYR A 128 -20.01 -20.46 5.59
CA TYR A 128 -20.79 -20.58 6.82
C TYR A 128 -22.18 -19.98 6.68
N GLY A 129 -23.19 -20.67 7.22
CA GLY A 129 -24.51 -20.12 7.46
C GLY A 129 -24.58 -19.40 8.83
N ASP A 130 -25.74 -18.81 9.11
CA ASP A 130 -26.00 -18.11 10.38
C ASP A 130 -26.25 -19.05 11.58
N THR A 131 -26.67 -20.28 11.31
CA THR A 131 -26.89 -21.31 12.35
C THR A 131 -25.56 -22.00 12.67
N ALA A 132 -25.29 -22.23 13.95
CA ALA A 132 -24.10 -22.95 14.42
C ALA A 132 -23.92 -24.29 13.69
N SER A 133 -22.73 -24.55 13.20
CA SER A 133 -22.34 -25.75 12.43
C SER A 133 -22.97 -25.89 11.03
N ALA A 134 -23.84 -24.94 10.61
CA ALA A 134 -24.38 -24.96 9.25
C ALA A 134 -23.34 -24.35 8.28
N ASN A 135 -22.89 -25.14 7.32
CA ASN A 135 -21.98 -24.70 6.27
C ASN A 135 -22.07 -25.58 5.03
N MET A 136 -21.61 -25.04 3.92
CA MET A 136 -21.29 -25.77 2.71
C MET A 136 -19.77 -25.84 2.58
N THR A 137 -19.23 -27.03 2.45
CA THR A 137 -17.78 -27.25 2.31
C THR A 137 -17.47 -27.96 1.01
N TRP A 138 -16.57 -27.41 0.20
CA TRP A 138 -15.79 -28.20 -0.73
C TRP A 138 -14.64 -28.84 0.06
N ASP A 139 -14.67 -30.14 0.25
CA ASP A 139 -13.67 -30.92 1.00
C ASP A 139 -12.69 -31.56 0.02
N THR A 140 -11.47 -31.08 -0.02
CA THR A 140 -10.44 -31.59 -0.94
C THR A 140 -9.85 -32.92 -0.54
N SER A 141 -10.06 -33.38 0.69
CA SER A 141 -9.62 -34.71 1.13
C SER A 141 -10.56 -35.83 0.65
N ALA A 142 -11.82 -35.50 0.41
CA ALA A 142 -12.86 -36.41 -0.08
C ALA A 142 -13.24 -36.14 -1.56
N ASP A 143 -12.83 -34.99 -2.11
CA ASP A 143 -13.28 -34.48 -3.42
C ASP A 143 -14.81 -34.30 -3.49
N ASP A 144 -15.44 -33.94 -2.37
CA ASP A 144 -16.89 -33.86 -2.20
C ASP A 144 -17.36 -32.44 -1.83
N LEU A 145 -18.59 -32.12 -2.27
CA LEU A 145 -19.35 -30.97 -1.81
C LEU A 145 -20.31 -31.41 -0.70
N ILE A 146 -20.06 -30.94 0.52
CA ILE A 146 -20.73 -31.39 1.74
C ILE A 146 -21.59 -30.28 2.32
N PHE A 147 -22.84 -30.59 2.73
CA PHE A 147 -23.73 -29.71 3.50
C PHE A 147 -23.81 -30.20 4.93
N ASN A 148 -23.30 -29.42 5.89
CA ASN A 148 -23.18 -29.79 7.29
C ASN A 148 -24.22 -29.08 8.16
N GLY A 149 -24.59 -29.74 9.27
CA GLY A 149 -25.52 -29.20 10.26
C GLY A 149 -26.91 -28.94 9.67
N ALA A 150 -27.39 -27.70 9.76
CA ALA A 150 -28.68 -27.31 9.24
C ALA A 150 -28.62 -26.76 7.79
N ALA A 151 -27.47 -26.82 7.13
CA ALA A 151 -27.34 -26.43 5.73
C ALA A 151 -28.00 -27.48 4.82
N GLY A 152 -28.58 -27.01 3.73
CA GLY A 152 -29.25 -27.87 2.75
C GLY A 152 -29.13 -27.33 1.33
N LEU A 153 -29.47 -28.16 0.36
CA LEU A 153 -29.54 -27.82 -1.04
C LEU A 153 -31.00 -27.76 -1.47
N ILE A 154 -31.46 -26.58 -1.94
CA ILE A 154 -32.77 -26.41 -2.54
C ILE A 154 -32.58 -26.25 -4.05
N VAL A 155 -33.11 -27.19 -4.80
CA VAL A 155 -33.09 -27.16 -6.27
C VAL A 155 -34.52 -27.09 -6.76
N PRO A 156 -34.90 -26.11 -7.60
CA PRO A 156 -36.24 -26.07 -8.19
C PRO A 156 -36.55 -27.31 -9.03
N ASP A 157 -37.82 -27.65 -9.15
CA ASP A 157 -38.30 -28.79 -9.92
C ASP A 157 -37.77 -28.75 -11.36
N GLY A 158 -37.28 -29.91 -11.84
CA GLY A 158 -36.72 -30.06 -13.19
C GLY A 158 -35.34 -29.46 -13.43
N GLN A 159 -34.71 -28.85 -12.40
CA GLN A 159 -33.35 -28.27 -12.52
C GLN A 159 -32.25 -29.17 -11.98
N PHE A 160 -32.62 -30.25 -11.26
CA PHE A 160 -31.61 -31.21 -10.80
C PHE A 160 -31.26 -32.21 -11.93
N THR A 161 -30.00 -32.24 -12.32
CA THR A 161 -29.52 -33.08 -13.42
C THR A 161 -28.45 -34.04 -12.92
N LEU A 162 -28.60 -35.31 -13.17
CA LEU A 162 -27.59 -36.36 -12.93
C LEU A 162 -26.97 -36.78 -14.25
N GLY A 163 -25.67 -36.59 -14.40
CA GLY A 163 -25.00 -36.70 -15.68
C GLY A 163 -25.55 -35.69 -16.70
N SER A 164 -26.17 -36.16 -17.75
CA SER A 164 -26.82 -35.29 -18.76
C SER A 164 -28.35 -35.40 -18.71
N THR A 165 -28.92 -36.05 -17.70
CA THR A 165 -30.36 -36.33 -17.61
C THR A 165 -30.96 -35.56 -16.44
N ALA A 166 -31.97 -34.74 -16.72
CA ALA A 166 -32.71 -34.04 -15.68
C ALA A 166 -33.57 -35.05 -14.88
N VAL A 167 -33.55 -34.91 -13.56
CA VAL A 167 -34.44 -35.63 -12.66
C VAL A 167 -35.80 -34.95 -12.73
N THR A 168 -36.79 -35.60 -13.35
CA THR A 168 -38.14 -35.08 -13.51
C THR A 168 -39.09 -35.51 -12.41
N SER A 169 -38.69 -36.45 -11.55
CA SER A 169 -39.49 -36.88 -10.40
C SER A 169 -39.56 -35.76 -9.36
N THR A 170 -40.74 -35.56 -8.81
CA THR A 170 -40.97 -34.64 -7.70
C THR A 170 -40.37 -35.20 -6.41
N ALA A 171 -40.12 -34.34 -5.41
CA ALA A 171 -39.69 -34.78 -4.09
C ALA A 171 -40.62 -35.84 -3.45
N ALA A 172 -41.94 -35.72 -3.70
CA ALA A 172 -42.92 -36.69 -3.22
C ALA A 172 -42.72 -38.08 -3.88
N GLU A 173 -42.45 -38.08 -5.19
CA GLU A 173 -42.20 -39.33 -5.94
C GLU A 173 -40.85 -39.97 -5.56
N LEU A 174 -39.82 -39.17 -5.35
CA LEU A 174 -38.51 -39.67 -4.88
C LEU A 174 -38.62 -40.29 -3.48
N ASN A 175 -39.41 -39.72 -2.57
CA ASN A 175 -39.65 -40.21 -1.22
C ASN A 175 -40.51 -41.48 -1.20
N LEU A 176 -41.15 -41.87 -2.32
CA LEU A 176 -41.88 -43.14 -2.44
C LEU A 176 -41.02 -44.33 -2.86
N LEU A 177 -39.74 -44.11 -3.18
CA LEU A 177 -38.79 -45.14 -3.58
C LEU A 177 -38.08 -45.79 -2.39
N ASP A 178 -38.47 -45.49 -1.17
CA ASP A 178 -37.93 -46.00 0.07
C ASP A 178 -38.61 -47.32 0.54
#